data_f50cbf9107bf14a036f185941b183c1e
#
_entry.id   f50cbf9107bf14a036f185941b183c1e
#
_cell.length_a   1.000
_cell.length_b   1.000
_cell.length_c   1.000
_cell.angle_alpha   90.00
_cell.angle_beta   90.00
_cell.angle_gamma   90.00
#
_symmetry.space_group_name_H-M   'P 1'
#
loop_
_entity.id
_entity.type
_entity.pdbx_description
1 polymer ?
#
loop_
_entity_poly.entity_id
_entity_poly.type
_entity_poly.pdbx_seq_one_letter_code
_entity_poly.pdbx_strand_id
1 'polypeptide(L)'
;MKKILYALLMSVFLVACSEDADFSVSPSLRLEFSCDTLMFDTLFTSIGSPTAVVKVYNRNNSSLRLNSVTTKSGGASGFRINVDGEYADVVRDVEIRKNDSMYVFVEATLDRNSADAPLLVTDSLLFMLESGVEQHISMMAYGRDVEIMRGRTFENDARVAKGHYLIYDSLVVGNNATLTIDAGAVL
;
A
#
# COMPACT_ATOMS: atom_id res chain seq x y z
N MET A 1 -57.34 -2.93 23.02
CA MET A 1 -56.34 -3.52 23.90
C MET A 1 -55.30 -4.33 23.12
N LYS A 2 -55.64 -5.29 22.23
CA LYS A 2 -54.63 -6.09 21.48
C LYS A 2 -53.67 -5.24 20.60
N LYS A 3 -54.16 -4.18 19.95
CA LYS A 3 -53.33 -3.28 19.09
C LYS A 3 -52.31 -2.48 19.91
N ILE A 4 -52.63 -2.09 21.13
CA ILE A 4 -51.73 -1.38 22.04
C ILE A 4 -50.63 -2.32 22.57
N LEU A 5 -50.99 -3.59 22.80
CA LEU A 5 -50.04 -4.61 23.23
C LEU A 5 -49.00 -4.91 22.15
N TYR A 6 -49.40 -4.96 20.86
CA TYR A 6 -48.50 -5.15 19.75
C TYR A 6 -47.58 -3.93 19.54
N ALA A 7 -48.06 -2.71 19.73
CA ALA A 7 -47.24 -1.50 19.66
C ALA A 7 -46.21 -1.44 20.80
N LEU A 8 -46.57 -1.88 21.99
CA LEU A 8 -45.66 -1.97 23.14
C LEU A 8 -44.62 -3.07 22.96
N LEU A 9 -44.99 -4.21 22.36
CA LEU A 9 -44.08 -5.31 22.08
C LEU A 9 -43.06 -4.92 20.97
N MET A 10 -43.46 -4.12 20.00
CA MET A 10 -42.60 -3.67 18.90
C MET A 10 -41.62 -2.59 19.34
N SER A 11 -41.89 -1.81 20.40
CA SER A 11 -41.01 -0.78 20.94
C SER A 11 -39.81 -1.35 21.74
N VAL A 12 -39.93 -2.59 22.23
CA VAL A 12 -38.85 -3.26 23.01
C VAL A 12 -37.70 -3.74 22.10
N PHE A 13 -37.91 -3.92 20.80
CA PHE A 13 -36.87 -4.35 19.86
C PHE A 13 -36.01 -3.23 19.35
N LEU A 14 -36.21 -1.96 19.74
CA LEU A 14 -35.41 -0.80 19.32
C LEU A 14 -34.28 -0.44 20.30
N VAL A 15 -34.03 -1.26 21.31
CA VAL A 15 -32.79 -1.11 22.11
C VAL A 15 -31.64 -1.64 21.25
N ALA A 16 -31.21 -0.83 20.29
CA ALA A 16 -29.96 -1.05 19.61
C ALA A 16 -28.85 -1.05 20.65
N CYS A 17 -28.18 -2.17 20.81
CA CYS A 17 -27.01 -2.32 21.64
C CYS A 17 -25.91 -1.41 21.02
N SER A 18 -25.78 -0.17 21.48
CA SER A 18 -24.56 0.58 21.32
C SER A 18 -23.57 -0.01 22.34
N GLU A 19 -22.77 -1.01 21.96
CA GLU A 19 -21.60 -1.33 22.73
C GLU A 19 -20.67 -0.10 22.67
N ASP A 20 -20.63 0.67 23.75
CA ASP A 20 -19.59 1.67 23.94
C ASP A 20 -18.25 0.93 23.84
N ALA A 21 -17.45 1.26 22.82
CA ALA A 21 -16.16 0.62 22.63
C ALA A 21 -15.26 1.03 23.79
N ASP A 22 -14.90 0.06 24.66
CA ASP A 22 -13.95 0.25 25.75
C ASP A 22 -12.54 0.37 25.15
N PHE A 23 -12.09 1.61 24.93
CA PHE A 23 -10.75 1.91 24.43
C PHE A 23 -9.74 1.93 25.56
N SER A 24 -8.67 1.14 25.42
CA SER A 24 -7.61 1.06 26.41
C SER A 24 -6.38 1.85 25.98
N VAL A 25 -5.86 2.64 26.90
CA VAL A 25 -4.57 3.34 26.77
C VAL A 25 -3.44 2.62 27.50
N SER A 26 -3.60 1.35 27.81
CA SER A 26 -2.57 0.56 28.51
C SER A 26 -1.33 0.38 27.62
N PRO A 27 -0.13 0.76 28.08
CA PRO A 27 1.10 0.60 27.30
C PRO A 27 1.59 -0.85 27.19
N SER A 28 0.89 -1.80 27.82
CA SER A 28 1.20 -3.24 27.69
C SER A 28 0.55 -3.89 26.48
N LEU A 29 -0.49 -3.26 25.89
CA LEU A 29 -1.22 -3.82 24.76
C LEU A 29 -0.48 -3.57 23.43
N ARG A 30 -0.61 -4.54 22.53
CA ARG A 30 0.06 -4.53 21.22
C ARG A 30 -0.90 -4.96 20.12
N LEU A 31 -0.61 -4.48 18.93
CA LEU A 31 -1.17 -5.04 17.70
C LEU A 31 -0.32 -6.23 17.23
N GLU A 32 -0.94 -7.11 16.47
CA GLU A 32 -0.26 -8.15 15.71
C GLU A 32 -0.40 -7.86 14.22
N PHE A 33 0.60 -8.26 13.44
CA PHE A 33 0.64 -7.99 12.01
C PHE A 33 0.72 -9.29 11.22
N SER A 34 0.17 -9.31 10.02
CA SER A 34 0.24 -10.46 9.12
C SER A 34 1.66 -10.76 8.59
N CYS A 35 2.55 -9.78 8.68
CA CYS A 35 3.97 -9.89 8.31
C CYS A 35 4.82 -8.88 9.09
N ASP A 36 6.10 -9.19 9.26
CA ASP A 36 7.09 -8.28 9.87
C ASP A 36 7.74 -7.38 8.81
N THR A 37 7.75 -7.84 7.58
CA THR A 37 8.32 -7.12 6.43
C THR A 37 7.40 -7.26 5.22
N LEU A 38 7.06 -6.12 4.63
CA LEU A 38 6.36 -6.04 3.36
C LEU A 38 7.38 -5.86 2.24
N MET A 39 7.57 -6.91 1.47
CA MET A 39 8.54 -6.91 0.38
C MET A 39 7.82 -6.78 -0.95
N PHE A 40 8.15 -5.75 -1.70
CA PHE A 40 7.82 -5.64 -3.12
C PHE A 40 8.96 -6.26 -3.92
N ASP A 41 8.63 -6.94 -4.99
CA ASP A 41 9.61 -7.42 -5.97
C ASP A 41 10.28 -6.23 -6.69
N THR A 42 11.05 -6.49 -7.72
CA THR A 42 11.62 -5.41 -8.54
C THR A 42 10.52 -4.62 -9.23
N LEU A 43 10.45 -3.34 -8.92
CA LEU A 43 9.50 -2.39 -9.49
C LEU A 43 10.18 -1.55 -10.58
N PHE A 44 9.49 -1.31 -11.67
CA PHE A 44 9.95 -0.32 -12.64
C PHE A 44 9.69 1.09 -12.10
N THR A 45 10.74 1.92 -12.12
CA THR A 45 10.62 3.31 -11.64
C THR A 45 9.59 4.10 -12.44
N SER A 46 8.94 5.05 -11.79
CA SER A 46 7.84 5.86 -12.32
C SER A 46 6.57 5.07 -12.72
N ILE A 47 6.49 3.78 -12.34
CA ILE A 47 5.32 2.94 -12.53
C ILE A 47 4.85 2.47 -11.16
N GLY A 48 3.54 2.60 -10.89
CA GLY A 48 2.96 2.12 -9.64
C GLY A 48 3.05 0.59 -9.50
N SER A 49 3.33 0.13 -8.32
CA SER A 49 3.34 -1.30 -7.98
C SER A 49 1.91 -1.87 -7.96
N PRO A 50 1.76 -3.20 -7.99
CA PRO A 50 0.57 -3.83 -7.45
C PRO A 50 0.37 -3.44 -5.99
N THR A 51 -0.89 -3.37 -5.55
CA THR A 51 -1.23 -3.08 -4.15
C THR A 51 -0.89 -4.27 -3.27
N ALA A 52 -0.04 -4.06 -2.28
CA ALA A 52 0.23 -5.03 -1.23
C ALA A 52 -0.68 -4.79 -0.03
N VAL A 53 -0.92 -5.83 0.77
CA VAL A 53 -1.89 -5.77 1.87
C VAL A 53 -1.23 -6.24 3.16
N VAL A 54 -1.37 -5.43 4.20
CA VAL A 54 -1.03 -5.78 5.57
C VAL A 54 -2.31 -5.91 6.37
N LYS A 55 -2.51 -7.03 7.04
CA LYS A 55 -3.59 -7.17 7.99
C LYS A 55 -3.07 -6.90 9.39
N VAL A 56 -3.78 -6.01 10.09
CA VAL A 56 -3.46 -5.55 11.45
C VAL A 56 -4.53 -6.08 12.38
N TYR A 57 -4.12 -6.83 13.40
CA TYR A 57 -5.02 -7.50 14.34
C TYR A 57 -4.93 -6.85 15.72
N ASN A 58 -6.08 -6.56 16.30
CA ASN A 58 -6.21 -6.32 17.71
C ASN A 58 -6.70 -7.61 18.40
N ARG A 59 -5.77 -8.40 18.92
CA ARG A 59 -6.08 -9.65 19.66
C ARG A 59 -6.39 -9.41 21.14
N ASN A 60 -6.46 -8.13 21.55
CA ASN A 60 -6.70 -7.78 22.93
C ASN A 60 -8.21 -7.81 23.26
N ASN A 61 -8.53 -7.93 24.53
CA ASN A 61 -9.92 -7.89 25.03
C ASN A 61 -10.48 -6.46 25.16
N SER A 62 -9.69 -5.44 24.81
CA SER A 62 -10.09 -4.02 24.75
C SER A 62 -9.87 -3.48 23.36
N SER A 63 -10.70 -2.52 22.96
CA SER A 63 -10.51 -1.77 21.73
C SER A 63 -9.26 -0.88 21.81
N LEU A 64 -8.58 -0.68 20.71
CA LEU A 64 -7.40 0.16 20.62
C LEU A 64 -7.65 1.29 19.62
N ARG A 65 -7.15 2.49 19.94
CA ARG A 65 -7.10 3.61 19.04
C ARG A 65 -5.65 3.91 18.66
N LEU A 66 -5.43 4.14 17.38
CA LEU A 66 -4.15 4.60 16.86
C LEU A 66 -4.24 6.11 16.64
N ASN A 67 -3.32 6.85 17.24
CA ASN A 67 -3.16 8.28 16.98
C ASN A 67 -2.77 8.55 15.54
N SER A 68 -1.97 7.63 14.94
CA SER A 68 -1.58 7.72 13.55
C SER A 68 -1.09 6.40 12.97
N VAL A 69 -1.33 6.24 11.67
CA VAL A 69 -0.65 5.28 10.79
C VAL A 69 0.03 6.10 9.70
N THR A 70 1.34 5.91 9.50
CA THR A 70 2.14 6.71 8.56
C THR A 70 3.34 5.92 8.06
N THR A 71 3.96 6.34 6.96
CA THR A 71 5.30 5.88 6.61
C THR A 71 6.34 6.72 7.34
N LYS A 72 7.48 6.14 7.71
CA LYS A 72 8.56 6.85 8.43
C LYS A 72 9.11 8.03 7.62
N SER A 73 9.16 7.91 6.31
CA SER A 73 9.60 8.98 5.40
C SER A 73 8.54 10.04 5.14
N GLY A 74 7.28 9.85 5.59
CA GLY A 74 6.15 10.73 5.23
C GLY A 74 5.84 10.72 3.73
N GLY A 75 5.99 9.55 3.07
CA GLY A 75 5.74 9.40 1.63
C GLY A 75 6.95 9.70 0.72
N ALA A 76 8.05 10.25 1.24
CA ALA A 76 9.21 10.64 0.45
C ALA A 76 9.96 9.44 -0.19
N SER A 77 9.79 8.23 0.33
CA SER A 77 10.33 6.99 -0.24
C SER A 77 9.57 6.45 -1.46
N GLY A 78 8.43 7.06 -1.77
CA GLY A 78 7.53 6.59 -2.83
C GLY A 78 6.52 5.54 -2.39
N PHE A 79 6.56 5.06 -1.13
CA PHE A 79 5.50 4.23 -0.56
C PHE A 79 4.30 5.09 -0.16
N ARG A 80 3.10 4.63 -0.51
CA ARG A 80 1.82 5.26 -0.21
C ARG A 80 0.92 4.28 0.51
N ILE A 81 0.12 4.77 1.45
CA ILE A 81 -0.76 3.95 2.26
C ILE A 81 -2.22 4.34 2.06
N ASN A 82 -3.08 3.34 2.18
CA ASN A 82 -4.52 3.49 2.35
C ASN A 82 -4.92 2.70 3.60
N VAL A 83 -5.49 3.38 4.57
CA VAL A 83 -5.93 2.79 5.83
C VAL A 83 -7.43 2.97 5.93
N ASP A 84 -8.16 1.88 5.99
CA ASP A 84 -9.63 1.88 6.08
C ASP A 84 -10.33 2.76 5.02
N GLY A 85 -9.78 2.78 3.81
CA GLY A 85 -10.31 3.55 2.67
C GLY A 85 -9.77 4.98 2.55
N GLU A 86 -9.00 5.47 3.51
CA GLU A 86 -8.37 6.79 3.48
C GLU A 86 -6.96 6.74 2.89
N TYR A 87 -6.75 7.43 1.76
CA TYR A 87 -5.43 7.66 1.15
C TYR A 87 -4.81 8.93 1.71
N ALA A 88 -3.80 8.81 2.56
CA ALA A 88 -3.06 9.96 3.10
C ALA A 88 -1.64 9.56 3.52
N ASP A 89 -0.73 10.53 3.64
CA ASP A 89 0.61 10.29 4.19
C ASP A 89 0.56 9.98 5.69
N VAL A 90 -0.46 10.48 6.38
CA VAL A 90 -0.76 10.23 7.78
C VAL A 90 -2.26 10.08 7.96
N VAL A 91 -2.72 8.88 8.33
CA VAL A 91 -4.10 8.63 8.73
C VAL A 91 -4.17 8.65 10.25
N ARG A 92 -5.17 9.34 10.80
CA ARG A 92 -5.30 9.58 12.25
C ARG A 92 -6.56 8.95 12.82
N ASP A 93 -6.56 8.81 14.14
CA ASP A 93 -7.74 8.39 14.92
C ASP A 93 -8.37 7.09 14.44
N VAL A 94 -7.51 6.13 14.06
CA VAL A 94 -7.94 4.83 13.54
C VAL A 94 -8.30 3.90 14.69
N GLU A 95 -9.51 3.35 14.66
CA GLU A 95 -10.04 2.49 15.72
C GLU A 95 -10.02 1.01 15.29
N ILE A 96 -9.53 0.14 16.16
CA ILE A 96 -9.60 -1.31 15.98
C ILE A 96 -10.28 -1.90 17.22
N ARG A 97 -11.48 -2.43 17.05
CA ARG A 97 -12.25 -3.01 18.14
C ARG A 97 -11.55 -4.25 18.73
N LYS A 98 -11.93 -4.61 19.95
CA LYS A 98 -11.45 -5.83 20.62
C LYS A 98 -11.68 -7.06 19.72
N ASN A 99 -10.67 -7.91 19.59
CA ASN A 99 -10.69 -9.14 18.80
C ASN A 99 -11.05 -8.93 17.30
N ASP A 100 -10.78 -7.73 16.77
CA ASP A 100 -11.03 -7.36 15.38
C ASP A 100 -9.73 -7.09 14.61
N SER A 101 -9.86 -6.79 13.34
CA SER A 101 -8.72 -6.52 12.45
C SER A 101 -9.09 -5.53 11.35
N MET A 102 -8.09 -4.82 10.87
CA MET A 102 -8.22 -3.93 9.72
C MET A 102 -7.17 -4.25 8.65
N TYR A 103 -7.37 -3.72 7.46
CA TYR A 103 -6.42 -3.82 6.36
C TYR A 103 -5.74 -2.48 6.11
N VAL A 104 -4.44 -2.54 5.89
CA VAL A 104 -3.66 -1.43 5.35
C VAL A 104 -3.17 -1.85 3.97
N PHE A 105 -3.52 -1.08 2.98
CA PHE A 105 -3.07 -1.26 1.61
C PHE A 105 -1.85 -0.37 1.38
N VAL A 106 -0.83 -0.93 0.75
CA VAL A 106 0.41 -0.22 0.46
C VAL A 106 0.72 -0.34 -1.02
N GLU A 107 1.05 0.77 -1.64
CA GLU A 107 1.53 0.86 -3.01
C GLU A 107 2.88 1.57 -3.03
N ALA A 108 3.70 1.29 -4.03
CA ALA A 108 4.97 1.97 -4.21
C ALA A 108 5.08 2.51 -5.63
N THR A 109 5.54 3.76 -5.74
CA THR A 109 5.95 4.38 -7.00
C THR A 109 7.32 4.99 -6.78
N LEU A 110 8.35 4.28 -7.24
CA LEU A 110 9.74 4.68 -7.00
C LEU A 110 10.23 5.67 -8.06
N ASP A 111 11.02 6.62 -7.63
CA ASP A 111 11.65 7.58 -8.53
C ASP A 111 12.81 6.94 -9.31
N ARG A 112 13.15 7.53 -10.45
CA ARG A 112 14.32 7.13 -11.24
C ARG A 112 15.59 7.38 -10.45
N ASN A 113 16.51 6.43 -10.51
CA ASN A 113 17.77 6.48 -9.77
C ASN A 113 19.01 6.60 -10.66
N SER A 114 18.84 6.48 -12.00
CA SER A 114 19.91 6.52 -13.01
C SER A 114 21.02 5.49 -12.80
N ALA A 115 20.71 4.40 -12.07
CA ALA A 115 21.67 3.32 -11.82
C ALA A 115 21.50 2.17 -12.81
N ASP A 116 22.60 1.50 -13.17
CA ASP A 116 22.58 0.32 -14.05
C ASP A 116 21.95 -0.90 -13.36
N ALA A 117 21.99 -0.95 -12.02
CA ALA A 117 21.43 -2.03 -11.20
C ALA A 117 20.20 -1.56 -10.42
N PRO A 118 19.30 -2.48 -10.04
CA PRO A 118 18.18 -2.12 -9.16
C PRO A 118 18.69 -1.53 -7.85
N LEU A 119 18.09 -0.41 -7.45
CA LEU A 119 18.38 0.24 -6.18
C LEU A 119 17.38 -0.19 -5.12
N LEU A 120 17.88 -0.64 -3.97
CA LEU A 120 17.05 -0.96 -2.81
C LEU A 120 16.51 0.32 -2.17
N VAL A 121 15.19 0.42 -2.06
CA VAL A 121 14.47 1.45 -1.33
C VAL A 121 13.82 0.80 -0.12
N THR A 122 14.02 1.37 1.05
CA THR A 122 13.47 0.89 2.32
C THR A 122 12.73 1.98 3.06
N ASP A 123 11.68 1.59 3.77
CA ASP A 123 10.93 2.46 4.67
C ASP A 123 10.32 1.63 5.81
N SER A 124 9.55 2.26 6.67
CA SER A 124 8.77 1.58 7.72
C SER A 124 7.35 2.13 7.75
N LEU A 125 6.39 1.25 7.89
CA LEU A 125 5.01 1.61 8.19
C LEU A 125 4.86 1.65 9.71
N LEU A 126 4.58 2.83 10.25
CA LEU A 126 4.51 3.12 11.67
C LEU A 126 3.06 3.14 12.16
N PHE A 127 2.83 2.56 13.31
CA PHE A 127 1.55 2.52 14.01
C PHE A 127 1.75 3.11 15.42
N MET A 128 1.23 4.29 15.65
CA MET A 128 1.32 4.97 16.95
C MET A 128 0.02 4.79 17.71
N LEU A 129 0.02 3.98 18.75
CA LEU A 129 -1.15 3.78 19.63
C LEU A 129 -1.40 5.02 20.50
N GLU A 130 -2.63 5.24 20.92
CA GLU A 130 -3.02 6.28 21.87
C GLU A 130 -2.29 6.14 23.21
N SER A 131 -1.90 4.93 23.57
CA SER A 131 -1.05 4.64 24.75
C SER A 131 0.39 5.15 24.65
N GLY A 132 0.81 5.72 23.49
CA GLY A 132 2.18 6.15 23.22
C GLY A 132 3.10 5.02 22.74
N VAL A 133 2.58 3.83 22.56
CA VAL A 133 3.35 2.70 22.03
C VAL A 133 3.44 2.83 20.52
N GLU A 134 4.67 2.83 19.98
CA GLU A 134 4.94 2.73 18.56
C GLU A 134 5.28 1.29 18.17
N GLN A 135 4.65 0.80 17.11
CA GLN A 135 4.98 -0.46 16.45
C GLN A 135 5.21 -0.19 14.97
N HIS A 136 5.99 -1.04 14.33
CA HIS A 136 6.27 -0.87 12.89
C HIS A 136 6.43 -2.20 12.17
N ILE A 137 6.26 -2.17 10.87
CA ILE A 137 6.70 -3.20 9.93
C ILE A 137 7.65 -2.57 8.92
N SER A 138 8.64 -3.33 8.49
CA SER A 138 9.59 -2.89 7.47
C SER A 138 8.95 -2.97 6.07
N MET A 139 9.28 -2.04 5.20
CA MET A 139 8.91 -2.05 3.78
C MET A 139 10.15 -1.98 2.93
N MET A 140 10.21 -2.76 1.86
CA MET A 140 11.33 -2.73 0.92
C MET A 140 10.90 -3.04 -0.50
N ALA A 141 11.56 -2.39 -1.46
CA ALA A 141 11.39 -2.60 -2.89
C ALA A 141 12.71 -2.37 -3.62
N TYR A 142 12.88 -3.02 -4.77
CA TYR A 142 14.00 -2.74 -5.67
C TYR A 142 13.50 -1.92 -6.86
N GLY A 143 13.98 -0.68 -7.02
CA GLY A 143 13.67 0.18 -8.15
C GLY A 143 14.61 -0.06 -9.32
N ARG A 144 14.07 -0.38 -10.49
CA ARG A 144 14.84 -0.51 -11.73
C ARG A 144 14.37 0.50 -12.75
N ASP A 145 15.30 1.29 -13.26
CA ASP A 145 14.99 2.24 -14.32
C ASP A 145 14.72 1.51 -15.64
N VAL A 146 13.68 1.96 -16.32
CA VAL A 146 13.30 1.50 -17.66
C VAL A 146 12.95 2.68 -18.53
N GLU A 147 13.20 2.54 -19.83
CA GLU A 147 12.66 3.43 -20.85
C GLU A 147 11.35 2.84 -21.40
N ILE A 148 10.28 3.65 -21.39
CA ILE A 148 8.96 3.20 -21.84
C ILE A 148 8.80 3.51 -23.32
N MET A 149 8.54 2.47 -24.11
CA MET A 149 8.16 2.57 -25.52
C MET A 149 6.69 2.16 -25.67
N ARG A 150 5.84 3.12 -26.06
CA ARG A 150 4.41 2.85 -26.24
C ARG A 150 4.01 3.06 -27.70
N GLY A 151 3.49 2.00 -28.35
CA GLY A 151 2.98 2.05 -29.72
C GLY A 151 4.00 2.65 -30.68
N ARG A 152 5.29 2.28 -30.57
CA ARG A 152 6.37 2.94 -31.31
C ARG A 152 6.57 2.31 -32.69
N THR A 153 6.59 3.16 -33.73
CA THR A 153 6.92 2.75 -35.09
C THR A 153 8.25 3.40 -35.51
N PHE A 154 9.15 2.58 -36.03
CA PHE A 154 10.42 3.04 -36.63
C PHE A 154 10.27 3.03 -38.16
N GLU A 155 10.01 4.21 -38.75
CA GLU A 155 9.86 4.35 -40.20
C GLU A 155 11.22 4.43 -40.92
N ASN A 156 12.30 4.70 -40.20
CA ASN A 156 13.68 4.76 -40.69
C ASN A 156 14.57 3.87 -39.86
N ASP A 157 15.79 3.61 -40.32
CA ASP A 157 16.79 2.88 -39.55
C ASP A 157 16.97 3.50 -38.17
N ALA A 158 16.91 2.64 -37.16
CA ALA A 158 16.99 3.05 -35.75
C ALA A 158 17.85 2.09 -34.95
N ARG A 159 18.31 2.57 -33.80
CA ARG A 159 19.13 1.79 -32.88
C ARG A 159 18.56 1.89 -31.48
N VAL A 160 18.42 0.72 -30.82
CA VAL A 160 18.09 0.60 -29.41
C VAL A 160 19.40 0.29 -28.69
N ALA A 161 19.88 1.23 -27.90
CA ALA A 161 21.15 1.12 -27.17
C ALA A 161 21.03 0.13 -26.00
N LYS A 162 22.15 -0.21 -25.38
CA LYS A 162 22.15 -0.96 -24.11
C LYS A 162 21.28 -0.26 -23.07
N GLY A 163 20.35 -0.98 -22.44
CA GLY A 163 19.42 -0.46 -21.43
C GLY A 163 18.29 -1.42 -21.16
N HIS A 164 17.37 -0.99 -20.30
CA HIS A 164 16.13 -1.73 -19.99
C HIS A 164 14.94 -0.95 -20.57
N TYR A 165 14.13 -1.64 -21.34
CA TYR A 165 12.99 -1.05 -22.06
C TYR A 165 11.72 -1.80 -21.69
N LEU A 166 10.64 -1.06 -21.53
CA LEU A 166 9.32 -1.63 -21.31
C LEU A 166 8.43 -1.24 -22.50
N ILE A 167 8.00 -2.25 -23.25
CA ILE A 167 7.20 -2.07 -24.44
C ILE A 167 5.73 -2.23 -24.08
N TYR A 168 4.93 -1.18 -24.35
CA TYR A 168 3.48 -1.22 -24.29
C TYR A 168 2.90 -1.18 -25.70
N ASP A 169 1.85 -1.95 -25.93
CA ASP A 169 1.11 -2.09 -27.18
C ASP A 169 1.96 -2.77 -28.26
N SER A 170 2.73 -2.00 -29.04
CA SER A 170 3.50 -2.52 -30.16
C SER A 170 4.81 -1.79 -30.38
N LEU A 171 5.74 -2.52 -30.97
CA LEU A 171 6.97 -1.98 -31.56
C LEU A 171 7.01 -2.45 -32.99
N VAL A 172 6.92 -1.51 -33.92
CA VAL A 172 6.82 -1.78 -35.35
C VAL A 172 8.03 -1.24 -36.09
N VAL A 173 8.58 -2.05 -36.98
CA VAL A 173 9.64 -1.64 -37.92
C VAL A 173 9.03 -1.52 -39.30
N GLY A 174 9.14 -0.34 -39.91
CA GLY A 174 8.61 -0.05 -41.27
C GLY A 174 9.29 -0.91 -42.35
N ASN A 175 8.61 -1.04 -43.50
CA ASN A 175 9.02 -1.98 -44.55
C ASN A 175 10.45 -1.73 -45.10
N ASN A 176 10.95 -0.49 -45.03
CA ASN A 176 12.28 -0.09 -45.53
C ASN A 176 13.21 0.39 -44.40
N ALA A 177 12.90 0.01 -43.14
CA ALA A 177 13.69 0.39 -41.96
C ALA A 177 14.35 -0.84 -41.34
N THR A 178 15.49 -0.61 -40.73
CA THR A 178 16.23 -1.61 -39.95
C THR A 178 16.28 -1.17 -38.46
N LEU A 179 15.85 -2.05 -37.55
CA LEU A 179 16.05 -1.81 -36.14
C LEU A 179 17.24 -2.63 -35.63
N THR A 180 18.29 -1.93 -35.22
CA THR A 180 19.45 -2.55 -34.58
C THR A 180 19.31 -2.50 -33.07
N ILE A 181 19.37 -3.66 -32.42
CA ILE A 181 19.30 -3.79 -30.97
C ILE A 181 20.72 -4.12 -30.48
N ASP A 182 21.27 -3.27 -29.62
CA ASP A 182 22.61 -3.46 -29.10
C ASP A 182 22.70 -4.58 -28.10
N ALA A 183 23.87 -5.18 -27.99
CA ALA A 183 24.16 -6.16 -26.95
C ALA A 183 23.95 -5.53 -25.55
N GLY A 184 23.18 -6.20 -24.69
CA GLY A 184 22.81 -5.72 -23.37
C GLY A 184 21.56 -4.82 -23.32
N ALA A 185 20.86 -4.62 -24.43
CA ALA A 185 19.49 -4.14 -24.39
C ALA A 185 18.54 -5.27 -23.92
N VAL A 186 17.63 -4.95 -23.03
CA VAL A 186 16.58 -5.84 -22.52
C VAL A 186 15.23 -5.20 -22.84
N LEU A 187 14.39 -5.90 -23.60
CA LEU A 187 13.07 -5.43 -24.05
C LEU A 187 11.97 -6.29 -23.46
#